data_c359a94a530e77020c0d399d014a83c8
#
_entry.id   c359a94a530e77020c0d399d014a83c8
#
_cell.length_a   1.000
_cell.length_b   1.000
_cell.length_c   1.000
_cell.angle_alpha   90.00
_cell.angle_beta   90.00
_cell.angle_gamma   90.00
#
_symmetry.space_group_name_H-M   'P 1'
#
loop_
_entity.id
_entity.type
_entity.pdbx_description
1 polymer ?
#
loop_
_entity_poly.entity_id
_entity_poly.type
_entity_poly.pdbx_seq_one_letter_code
_entity_poly.pdbx_strand_id
1 'polypeptide(L)'
;MTVDKLDAVMSEIERELDERDEHREIALKRCREIVRLSSDLIYRMQKGTASKEVVEGFRTLKSIVMELNTLLADNYEVYYSGFVEEALQEYVEATLLRCALAGKDFPAPSQLKVDASTYVLGLSDLIGEFRRIALNSMIGGRVDEAALWVSEMERLFVAISRLHYPSKLVQIRKKQDTARAMLDRTRGELATTMASHALRK
;
A
#
# COMPACT_ATOMS: atom_id res chain seq x y z
N MET A 1 -32.40 -39.31 -12.26
CA MET A 1 -31.60 -38.88 -11.08
C MET A 1 -32.55 -39.00 -9.90
N THR A 2 -32.21 -39.86 -8.92
CA THR A 2 -33.06 -39.98 -7.73
C THR A 2 -32.90 -38.78 -6.82
N VAL A 3 -33.96 -38.36 -6.13
CA VAL A 3 -33.97 -37.20 -5.22
C VAL A 3 -32.84 -37.27 -4.19
N ASP A 4 -32.60 -38.45 -3.62
CA ASP A 4 -31.53 -38.71 -2.65
C ASP A 4 -30.12 -38.35 -3.16
N LYS A 5 -29.86 -38.53 -4.48
CA LYS A 5 -28.58 -38.15 -5.07
C LYS A 5 -28.45 -36.62 -5.23
N LEU A 6 -29.54 -35.93 -5.47
CA LEU A 6 -29.53 -34.48 -5.56
C LEU A 6 -29.26 -33.84 -4.18
N ASP A 7 -29.92 -34.35 -3.13
CA ASP A 7 -29.75 -33.86 -1.78
C ASP A 7 -28.30 -34.06 -1.28
N ALA A 8 -27.68 -35.18 -1.61
CA ALA A 8 -26.27 -35.42 -1.28
C ALA A 8 -25.34 -34.40 -2.01
N VAL A 9 -25.59 -34.13 -3.30
CA VAL A 9 -24.81 -33.14 -4.06
C VAL A 9 -25.02 -31.74 -3.49
N MET A 10 -26.25 -31.38 -3.14
CA MET A 10 -26.54 -30.05 -2.55
C MET A 10 -25.86 -29.88 -1.20
N SER A 11 -25.87 -30.90 -0.36
CA SER A 11 -25.17 -30.84 0.94
C SER A 11 -23.65 -30.73 0.81
N GLU A 12 -23.04 -31.33 -0.22
CA GLU A 12 -21.63 -31.15 -0.53
C GLU A 12 -21.31 -29.71 -0.97
N ILE A 13 -22.16 -29.14 -1.85
CA ILE A 13 -22.04 -27.74 -2.33
C ILE A 13 -22.19 -26.77 -1.16
N GLU A 14 -23.23 -26.95 -0.32
CA GLU A 14 -23.49 -26.09 0.84
C GLU A 14 -22.27 -26.07 1.77
N ARG A 15 -21.72 -27.23 2.11
CA ARG A 15 -20.54 -27.31 2.96
C ARG A 15 -19.34 -26.56 2.37
N GLU A 16 -19.09 -26.71 1.05
CA GLU A 16 -17.97 -26.04 0.38
C GLU A 16 -18.16 -24.51 0.39
N LEU A 17 -19.38 -24.03 0.17
CA LEU A 17 -19.70 -22.60 0.19
C LEU A 17 -19.62 -22.02 1.61
N ASP A 18 -20.08 -22.73 2.61
CA ASP A 18 -20.00 -22.34 4.02
C ASP A 18 -18.53 -22.20 4.47
N GLU A 19 -17.67 -23.15 4.12
CA GLU A 19 -16.23 -23.09 4.40
C GLU A 19 -15.57 -21.87 3.72
N ARG A 20 -15.95 -21.56 2.47
CA ARG A 20 -15.45 -20.38 1.76
C ARG A 20 -15.94 -19.07 2.38
N ASP A 21 -17.20 -19.01 2.81
CA ASP A 21 -17.75 -17.81 3.45
C ASP A 21 -17.11 -17.57 4.81
N GLU A 22 -16.85 -18.62 5.60
CA GLU A 22 -16.10 -18.50 6.85
C GLU A 22 -14.69 -17.94 6.62
N HIS A 23 -13.94 -18.45 5.64
CA HIS A 23 -12.63 -17.92 5.29
C HIS A 23 -12.71 -16.46 4.84
N ARG A 24 -13.72 -16.09 4.06
CA ARG A 24 -13.96 -14.73 3.62
C ARG A 24 -14.22 -13.78 4.79
N GLU A 25 -15.05 -14.17 5.75
CA GLU A 25 -15.36 -13.33 6.93
C GLU A 25 -14.12 -13.14 7.83
N ILE A 26 -13.30 -14.18 8.03
CA ILE A 26 -12.03 -14.07 8.74
C ILE A 26 -11.07 -13.14 7.98
N ALA A 27 -10.96 -13.30 6.66
CA ALA A 27 -10.11 -12.45 5.82
C ALA A 27 -10.53 -10.98 5.88
N LEU A 28 -11.83 -10.67 5.80
CA LEU A 28 -12.36 -9.31 5.95
C LEU A 28 -11.94 -8.67 7.28
N LYS A 29 -12.01 -9.42 8.36
CA LYS A 29 -11.58 -8.93 9.67
C LYS A 29 -10.09 -8.61 9.70
N ARG A 30 -9.25 -9.53 9.19
CA ARG A 30 -7.80 -9.33 9.10
C ARG A 30 -7.42 -8.17 8.19
N CYS A 31 -8.09 -8.01 7.07
CA CYS A 31 -7.86 -6.88 6.15
C CYS A 31 -8.16 -5.54 6.83
N ARG A 32 -9.25 -5.42 7.57
CA ARG A 32 -9.55 -4.20 8.35
C ARG A 32 -8.48 -3.90 9.41
N GLU A 33 -7.93 -4.94 10.06
CA GLU A 33 -6.83 -4.79 11.01
C GLU A 33 -5.55 -4.29 10.31
N ILE A 34 -5.22 -4.86 9.13
CA ILE A 34 -4.07 -4.44 8.31
C ILE A 34 -4.21 -2.97 7.92
N VAL A 35 -5.33 -2.56 7.32
CA VAL A 35 -5.56 -1.17 6.90
C VAL A 35 -5.43 -0.22 8.08
N ARG A 36 -6.12 -0.49 9.19
CA ARG A 36 -6.07 0.36 10.39
C ARG A 36 -4.66 0.51 10.94
N LEU A 37 -3.92 -0.60 11.04
CA LEU A 37 -2.56 -0.59 11.60
C LEU A 37 -1.57 0.08 10.64
N SER A 38 -1.68 -0.16 9.33
CA SER A 38 -0.86 0.52 8.31
C SER A 38 -1.04 2.03 8.36
N SER A 39 -2.29 2.51 8.37
CA SER A 39 -2.60 3.94 8.44
C SER A 39 -2.09 4.59 9.75
N ASP A 40 -2.24 3.91 10.91
CA ASP A 40 -1.68 4.40 12.19
C ASP A 40 -0.15 4.50 12.15
N LEU A 41 0.51 3.49 11.60
CA LEU A 41 1.97 3.48 11.46
C LEU A 41 2.47 4.57 10.52
N ILE A 42 1.81 4.78 9.37
CA ILE A 42 2.11 5.90 8.45
C ILE A 42 1.99 7.24 9.18
N TYR A 43 0.87 7.45 9.88
CA TYR A 43 0.65 8.67 10.65
C TYR A 43 1.74 8.92 11.69
N ARG A 44 2.10 7.91 12.49
CA ARG A 44 3.16 8.01 13.51
C ARG A 44 4.52 8.33 12.91
N MET A 45 4.89 7.67 11.82
CA MET A 45 6.15 7.91 11.13
C MET A 45 6.24 9.35 10.61
N GLN A 46 5.17 9.88 10.06
CA GLN A 46 5.12 11.28 9.59
C GLN A 46 5.17 12.32 10.70
N LYS A 47 4.75 11.96 11.91
CA LYS A 47 4.90 12.80 13.11
C LYS A 47 6.30 12.72 13.73
N GLY A 48 7.23 11.99 13.12
CA GLY A 48 8.59 11.82 13.63
C GLY A 48 8.68 10.89 14.85
N THR A 49 7.65 10.11 15.11
CA THR A 49 7.63 9.15 16.21
C THR A 49 8.40 7.89 15.81
N ALA A 50 9.73 7.96 15.83
CA ALA A 50 10.61 6.78 15.74
C ALA A 50 10.64 6.10 17.11
N SER A 51 9.59 5.37 17.48
CA SER A 51 9.46 4.73 18.79
C SER A 51 9.53 3.21 18.69
N LYS A 52 9.81 2.56 19.83
CA LYS A 52 9.69 1.10 19.97
C LYS A 52 8.31 0.61 19.52
N GLU A 53 7.27 1.43 19.70
CA GLU A 53 5.89 1.17 19.32
C GLU A 53 5.73 1.02 17.79
N VAL A 54 6.43 1.84 16.98
CA VAL A 54 6.40 1.69 15.52
C VAL A 54 7.05 0.37 15.10
N VAL A 55 8.17 0.00 15.73
CA VAL A 55 8.84 -1.28 15.44
C VAL A 55 7.93 -2.46 15.79
N GLU A 56 7.28 -2.44 16.94
CA GLU A 56 6.36 -3.48 17.37
C GLU A 56 5.10 -3.53 16.49
N GLY A 57 4.56 -2.38 16.13
CA GLY A 57 3.44 -2.28 15.19
C GLY A 57 3.75 -2.95 13.86
N PHE A 58 4.95 -2.77 13.29
CA PHE A 58 5.36 -3.48 12.07
C PHE A 58 5.54 -4.98 12.24
N ARG A 59 5.95 -5.46 13.43
CA ARG A 59 5.98 -6.90 13.71
C ARG A 59 4.57 -7.49 13.72
N THR A 60 3.67 -6.83 14.41
CA THR A 60 2.25 -7.21 14.46
C THR A 60 1.64 -7.20 13.05
N LEU A 61 1.85 -6.11 12.29
CA LEU A 61 1.36 -5.97 10.92
C LEU A 61 1.83 -7.13 10.03
N LYS A 62 3.13 -7.45 10.09
CA LYS A 62 3.70 -8.57 9.35
C LYS A 62 3.10 -9.92 9.77
N SER A 63 2.85 -10.14 11.07
CA SER A 63 2.21 -11.36 11.56
C SER A 63 0.81 -11.53 10.98
N ILE A 64 -0.01 -10.47 11.02
CA ILE A 64 -1.37 -10.49 10.48
C ILE A 64 -1.37 -10.79 8.97
N VAL A 65 -0.44 -10.18 8.20
CA VAL A 65 -0.29 -10.47 6.77
C VAL A 65 0.10 -11.93 6.51
N MET A 66 0.99 -12.50 7.32
CA MET A 66 1.35 -13.92 7.21
C MET A 66 0.19 -14.85 7.54
N GLU A 67 -0.59 -14.54 8.59
CA GLU A 67 -1.80 -15.29 8.94
C GLU A 67 -2.84 -15.23 7.81
N LEU A 68 -3.06 -14.04 7.22
CA LEU A 68 -3.96 -13.86 6.07
C LEU A 68 -3.51 -14.70 4.87
N ASN A 69 -2.23 -14.65 4.52
CA ASN A 69 -1.69 -15.44 3.41
C ASN A 69 -1.81 -16.96 3.66
N THR A 70 -1.63 -17.41 4.90
CA THR A 70 -1.80 -18.82 5.25
C THR A 70 -3.27 -19.23 5.15
N LEU A 71 -4.19 -18.42 5.65
CA LEU A 71 -5.63 -18.64 5.56
C LEU A 71 -6.12 -18.77 4.11
N LEU A 72 -5.55 -17.96 3.21
CA LEU A 72 -5.97 -17.87 1.81
C LEU A 72 -5.10 -18.66 0.83
N ALA A 73 -4.17 -19.49 1.31
CA ALA A 73 -3.24 -20.23 0.47
C ALA A 73 -3.94 -21.10 -0.60
N ASP A 74 -5.07 -21.71 -0.24
CA ASP A 74 -5.88 -22.56 -1.11
C ASP A 74 -7.20 -21.90 -1.56
N ASN A 75 -7.39 -20.59 -1.26
CA ASN A 75 -8.62 -19.86 -1.55
C ASN A 75 -8.33 -18.62 -2.42
N TYR A 76 -7.91 -18.87 -3.67
CA TYR A 76 -7.49 -17.83 -4.62
C TYR A 76 -8.59 -16.82 -4.94
N GLU A 77 -9.87 -17.23 -4.96
CA GLU A 77 -10.98 -16.32 -5.25
C GLU A 77 -11.11 -15.24 -4.18
N VAL A 78 -10.92 -15.59 -2.91
CA VAL A 78 -10.92 -14.65 -1.81
C VAL A 78 -9.62 -13.85 -1.80
N TYR A 79 -8.46 -14.47 -2.07
CA TYR A 79 -7.17 -13.79 -2.12
C TYR A 79 -7.15 -12.64 -3.14
N TYR A 80 -7.68 -12.88 -4.34
CA TYR A 80 -7.76 -11.85 -5.40
C TYR A 80 -9.03 -10.98 -5.33
N SER A 81 -9.72 -10.97 -4.21
CA SER A 81 -10.80 -10.03 -3.99
C SER A 81 -10.27 -8.63 -3.69
N GLY A 82 -10.98 -7.58 -4.14
CA GLY A 82 -10.52 -6.20 -4.03
C GLY A 82 -10.17 -5.77 -2.61
N PHE A 83 -10.88 -6.26 -1.59
CA PHE A 83 -10.62 -5.89 -0.20
C PHE A 83 -9.30 -6.46 0.35
N VAL A 84 -8.86 -7.63 -0.13
CA VAL A 84 -7.55 -8.19 0.22
C VAL A 84 -6.44 -7.41 -0.48
N GLU A 85 -6.60 -7.16 -1.78
CA GLU A 85 -5.66 -6.36 -2.56
C GLU A 85 -5.46 -4.98 -1.95
N GLU A 86 -6.54 -4.26 -1.62
CA GLU A 86 -6.48 -2.94 -0.96
C GLU A 86 -5.73 -2.98 0.38
N ALA A 87 -6.03 -3.97 1.23
CA ALA A 87 -5.36 -4.10 2.52
C ALA A 87 -3.86 -4.37 2.38
N LEU A 88 -3.47 -5.23 1.43
CA LEU A 88 -2.07 -5.52 1.16
C LEU A 88 -1.34 -4.36 0.49
N GLN A 89 -2.02 -3.50 -0.30
CA GLN A 89 -1.45 -2.24 -0.81
C GLN A 89 -1.07 -1.30 0.33
N GLU A 90 -1.96 -1.10 1.31
CA GLU A 90 -1.68 -0.29 2.50
C GLU A 90 -0.49 -0.84 3.31
N TYR A 91 -0.39 -2.16 3.45
CA TYR A 91 0.78 -2.81 4.08
C TYR A 91 2.08 -2.52 3.32
N VAL A 92 2.06 -2.63 1.99
CA VAL A 92 3.22 -2.32 1.13
C VAL A 92 3.60 -0.86 1.30
N GLU A 93 2.65 0.07 1.16
CA GLU A 93 2.87 1.51 1.30
C GLU A 93 3.54 1.85 2.64
N ALA A 94 2.97 1.38 3.75
CA ALA A 94 3.52 1.60 5.09
C ALA A 94 4.95 1.05 5.23
N THR A 95 5.20 -0.15 4.69
CA THR A 95 6.52 -0.79 4.78
C THR A 95 7.56 -0.05 3.95
N LEU A 96 7.22 0.38 2.73
CA LEU A 96 8.11 1.12 1.86
C LEU A 96 8.38 2.53 2.40
N LEU A 97 7.37 3.20 2.96
CA LEU A 97 7.57 4.48 3.65
C LEU A 97 8.58 4.36 4.79
N ARG A 98 8.46 3.31 5.61
CA ARG A 98 9.44 3.04 6.68
C ARG A 98 10.85 2.87 6.15
N CYS A 99 11.00 2.16 5.03
CA CYS A 99 12.30 1.97 4.40
C CYS A 99 12.87 3.29 3.89
N ALA A 100 12.06 4.09 3.19
CA ALA A 100 12.45 5.40 2.67
C ALA A 100 12.91 6.35 3.79
N LEU A 101 12.15 6.47 4.87
CA LEU A 101 12.49 7.29 6.03
C LEU A 101 13.75 6.84 6.76
N ALA A 102 14.07 5.54 6.68
CA ALA A 102 15.28 4.97 7.29
C ALA A 102 16.48 4.96 6.32
N GLY A 103 16.36 5.45 5.09
CA GLY A 103 17.39 5.39 4.06
C GLY A 103 17.79 3.96 3.67
N LYS A 104 16.84 3.01 3.71
CA LYS A 104 17.06 1.59 3.40
C LYS A 104 16.46 1.23 2.04
N ASP A 105 17.02 0.20 1.43
CA ASP A 105 16.49 -0.39 0.20
C ASP A 105 15.08 -0.93 0.40
N PHE A 106 14.28 -0.86 -0.66
CA PHE A 106 12.94 -1.43 -0.68
C PHE A 106 13.02 -2.97 -0.76
N PRO A 107 12.29 -3.68 0.10
CA PRO A 107 12.19 -5.12 0.00
C PRO A 107 11.47 -5.54 -1.28
N ALA A 108 11.86 -6.67 -1.88
CA ALA A 108 11.17 -7.24 -3.03
C ALA A 108 9.76 -7.72 -2.67
N PRO A 109 8.83 -7.81 -3.64
CA PRO A 109 7.48 -8.34 -3.41
C PRO A 109 7.47 -9.71 -2.70
N SER A 110 8.37 -10.61 -3.09
CA SER A 110 8.52 -11.94 -2.48
C SER A 110 8.90 -11.90 -0.99
N GLN A 111 9.65 -10.89 -0.56
CA GLN A 111 10.02 -10.68 0.85
C GLN A 111 8.85 -10.16 1.68
N LEU A 112 7.94 -9.42 1.05
CA LEU A 112 6.69 -8.95 1.66
C LEU A 112 5.56 -9.98 1.57
N LYS A 113 5.75 -11.06 0.78
CA LYS A 113 4.73 -12.08 0.54
C LYS A 113 3.45 -11.52 -0.09
N VAL A 114 3.62 -10.60 -1.04
CA VAL A 114 2.56 -10.03 -1.88
C VAL A 114 2.86 -10.27 -3.34
N ASP A 115 1.84 -10.25 -4.19
CA ASP A 115 2.01 -10.33 -5.64
C ASP A 115 2.54 -9.01 -6.24
N ALA A 116 2.99 -9.08 -7.50
CA ALA A 116 3.60 -7.94 -8.18
C ALA A 116 2.61 -6.79 -8.41
N SER A 117 1.32 -7.09 -8.66
CA SER A 117 0.26 -6.09 -8.87
C SER A 117 0.06 -5.27 -7.60
N THR A 118 -0.22 -5.95 -6.49
CA THR A 118 -0.39 -5.34 -5.17
C THR A 118 0.82 -4.49 -4.76
N TYR A 119 2.03 -5.01 -5.00
CA TYR A 119 3.26 -4.28 -4.69
C TYR A 119 3.37 -2.97 -5.49
N VAL A 120 3.14 -3.01 -6.80
CA VAL A 120 3.24 -1.83 -7.66
C VAL A 120 2.17 -0.80 -7.33
N LEU A 121 0.97 -1.23 -6.96
CA LEU A 121 -0.10 -0.32 -6.56
C LEU A 121 0.25 0.38 -5.24
N GLY A 122 0.73 -0.34 -4.22
CA GLY A 122 1.20 0.25 -2.96
C GLY A 122 2.44 1.13 -3.14
N LEU A 123 3.38 0.76 -4.02
CA LEU A 123 4.51 1.61 -4.41
C LEU A 123 4.03 2.92 -5.05
N SER A 124 2.94 2.88 -5.82
CA SER A 124 2.37 4.07 -6.45
C SER A 124 1.73 5.02 -5.42
N ASP A 125 1.11 4.47 -4.37
CA ASP A 125 0.50 5.26 -3.30
C ASP A 125 1.55 5.97 -2.44
N LEU A 126 2.74 5.39 -2.29
CA LEU A 126 3.87 6.01 -1.59
C LEU A 126 4.24 7.42 -2.14
N ILE A 127 3.96 7.71 -3.42
CA ILE A 127 4.17 9.04 -4.00
C ILE A 127 3.33 10.09 -3.26
N GLY A 128 2.11 9.72 -2.84
CA GLY A 128 1.24 10.58 -2.03
C GLY A 128 1.84 10.89 -0.65
N GLU A 129 2.44 9.88 -0.02
CA GLU A 129 3.10 10.05 1.28
C GLU A 129 4.38 10.91 1.18
N PHE A 130 5.16 10.74 0.11
CA PHE A 130 6.31 11.63 -0.15
C PHE A 130 5.88 13.07 -0.41
N ARG A 131 4.77 13.28 -1.17
CA ARG A 131 4.16 14.60 -1.32
C ARG A 131 3.82 15.20 0.04
N ARG A 132 3.19 14.45 0.92
CA ARG A 132 2.79 14.92 2.25
C ARG A 132 3.99 15.35 3.10
N ILE A 133 5.10 14.59 3.03
CA ILE A 133 6.34 14.95 3.71
C ILE A 133 6.95 16.22 3.08
N ALA A 134 7.01 16.32 1.75
CA ALA A 134 7.52 17.48 1.05
C ALA A 134 6.74 18.75 1.44
N LEU A 135 5.40 18.69 1.47
CA LEU A 135 4.56 19.83 1.87
C LEU A 135 4.80 20.23 3.33
N ASN A 136 4.90 19.25 4.24
CA ASN A 136 5.22 19.52 5.64
C ASN A 136 6.61 20.17 5.79
N SER A 137 7.58 19.77 4.99
CA SER A 137 8.91 20.37 4.97
C SER A 137 8.88 21.81 4.44
N MET A 138 8.10 22.08 3.38
CA MET A 138 7.86 23.45 2.87
C MET A 138 7.23 24.35 3.93
N ILE A 139 6.16 23.89 4.60
CA ILE A 139 5.49 24.62 5.68
C ILE A 139 6.46 24.90 6.83
N GLY A 140 7.34 23.95 7.14
CA GLY A 140 8.38 24.11 8.17
C GLY A 140 9.60 24.93 7.73
N GLY A 141 9.64 25.47 6.52
CA GLY A 141 10.75 26.26 5.99
C GLY A 141 11.99 25.42 5.61
N ARG A 142 11.90 24.09 5.62
CA ARG A 142 12.98 23.15 5.27
C ARG A 142 12.97 22.87 3.75
N VAL A 143 13.33 23.89 2.97
CA VAL A 143 13.18 23.87 1.49
C VAL A 143 14.05 22.78 0.84
N ASP A 144 15.28 22.58 1.32
CA ASP A 144 16.19 21.57 0.78
C ASP A 144 15.65 20.14 1.03
N GLU A 145 15.09 19.90 2.22
CA GLU A 145 14.44 18.63 2.53
C GLU A 145 13.21 18.38 1.64
N ALA A 146 12.39 19.42 1.40
CA ALA A 146 11.27 19.34 0.48
C ALA A 146 11.72 18.98 -0.94
N ALA A 147 12.81 19.58 -1.43
CA ALA A 147 13.38 19.30 -2.74
C ALA A 147 13.84 17.83 -2.87
N LEU A 148 14.43 17.25 -1.82
CA LEU A 148 14.80 15.84 -1.78
C LEU A 148 13.58 14.93 -1.94
N TRP A 149 12.49 15.20 -1.20
CA TRP A 149 11.27 14.39 -1.30
C TRP A 149 10.57 14.52 -2.64
N VAL A 150 10.59 15.71 -3.27
CA VAL A 150 10.10 15.89 -4.65
C VAL A 150 10.94 15.08 -5.64
N SER A 151 12.25 15.02 -5.47
CA SER A 151 13.13 14.17 -6.27
C SER A 151 12.81 12.68 -6.11
N GLU A 152 12.52 12.22 -4.88
CA GLU A 152 12.10 10.83 -4.66
C GLU A 152 10.72 10.52 -5.28
N MET A 153 9.76 11.47 -5.23
CA MET A 153 8.49 11.34 -5.97
C MET A 153 8.74 11.13 -7.47
N GLU A 154 9.65 11.92 -8.07
CA GLU A 154 9.99 11.80 -9.48
C GLU A 154 10.62 10.44 -9.80
N ARG A 155 11.55 9.96 -8.99
CA ARG A 155 12.18 8.65 -9.16
C ARG A 155 11.14 7.52 -9.16
N LEU A 156 10.19 7.55 -8.20
CA LEU A 156 9.10 6.58 -8.16
C LEU A 156 8.18 6.71 -9.38
N PHE A 157 7.82 7.93 -9.76
CA PHE A 157 6.99 8.18 -10.95
C PHE A 157 7.64 7.62 -12.22
N VAL A 158 8.94 7.86 -12.43
CA VAL A 158 9.69 7.31 -13.57
C VAL A 158 9.69 5.79 -13.53
N ALA A 159 9.84 5.19 -12.36
CA ALA A 159 9.83 3.73 -12.22
C ALA A 159 8.48 3.12 -12.58
N ILE A 160 7.37 3.65 -12.05
CA ILE A 160 6.03 3.11 -12.35
C ILE A 160 5.58 3.42 -13.78
N SER A 161 6.06 4.53 -14.39
CA SER A 161 5.72 4.91 -15.76
C SER A 161 6.25 3.95 -16.83
N ARG A 162 7.19 3.08 -16.49
CA ARG A 162 7.69 2.02 -17.37
C ARG A 162 6.73 0.84 -17.54
N LEU A 163 5.70 0.77 -16.69
CA LEU A 163 4.79 -0.36 -16.64
C LEU A 163 3.62 -0.13 -17.61
N HIS A 164 3.57 -0.92 -18.68
CA HIS A 164 2.55 -0.84 -19.73
C HIS A 164 1.82 -2.18 -19.83
N TYR A 165 0.99 -2.48 -18.83
CA TYR A 165 0.25 -3.73 -18.77
C TYR A 165 -1.25 -3.51 -18.92
N PRO A 166 -2.01 -4.51 -19.42
CA PRO A 166 -3.47 -4.46 -19.42
C PRO A 166 -4.04 -4.29 -18.00
N SER A 167 -5.11 -3.51 -17.88
CA SER A 167 -5.77 -3.24 -16.58
C SER A 167 -6.30 -4.49 -15.87
N LYS A 168 -6.48 -5.60 -16.60
CA LYS A 168 -6.83 -6.90 -16.01
C LYS A 168 -5.68 -7.53 -15.22
N LEU A 169 -4.44 -7.16 -15.52
CA LEU A 169 -3.24 -7.63 -14.78
C LEU A 169 -2.87 -6.67 -13.66
N VAL A 170 -2.95 -5.37 -13.91
CA VAL A 170 -2.67 -4.33 -12.91
C VAL A 170 -3.34 -3.02 -13.31
N GLN A 171 -4.07 -2.40 -12.39
CA GLN A 171 -4.78 -1.13 -12.65
C GLN A 171 -3.85 0.08 -12.50
N ILE A 172 -2.66 0.02 -13.11
CA ILE A 172 -1.60 1.00 -12.90
C ILE A 172 -1.88 2.36 -13.56
N ARG A 173 -2.62 2.42 -14.67
CA ARG A 173 -2.81 3.67 -15.45
C ARG A 173 -3.38 4.81 -14.61
N LYS A 174 -4.45 4.52 -13.85
CA LYS A 174 -5.06 5.53 -12.97
C LYS A 174 -4.06 6.03 -11.91
N LYS A 175 -3.23 5.14 -11.37
CA LYS A 175 -2.17 5.50 -10.41
C LYS A 175 -1.09 6.36 -11.07
N GLN A 176 -0.67 6.04 -12.30
CA GLN A 176 0.29 6.83 -13.08
C GLN A 176 -0.22 8.25 -13.35
N ASP A 177 -1.49 8.38 -13.76
CA ASP A 177 -2.10 9.70 -14.01
C ASP A 177 -2.20 10.52 -12.73
N THR A 178 -2.61 9.90 -11.63
CA THR A 178 -2.68 10.55 -10.31
C THR A 178 -1.30 10.98 -9.83
N ALA A 179 -0.29 10.10 -9.94
CA ALA A 179 1.09 10.38 -9.55
C ALA A 179 1.69 11.54 -10.35
N ARG A 180 1.43 11.59 -11.68
CA ARG A 180 1.84 12.70 -12.54
C ARG A 180 1.26 14.02 -12.07
N ALA A 181 -0.06 14.06 -11.87
CA ALA A 181 -0.74 15.27 -11.42
C ALA A 181 -0.23 15.76 -10.05
N MET A 182 0.03 14.82 -9.12
CA MET A 182 0.62 15.14 -7.83
C MET A 182 2.03 15.71 -7.97
N LEU A 183 2.88 15.09 -8.79
CA LEU A 183 4.26 15.53 -8.99
C LEU A 183 4.32 16.92 -9.60
N ASP A 184 3.57 17.16 -10.70
CA ASP A 184 3.54 18.46 -11.38
C ASP A 184 3.09 19.57 -10.44
N ARG A 185 2.04 19.34 -9.67
CA ARG A 185 1.55 20.28 -8.67
C ARG A 185 2.58 20.55 -7.58
N THR A 186 3.23 19.51 -7.05
CA THR A 186 4.21 19.65 -5.96
C THR A 186 5.45 20.39 -6.42
N ARG A 187 5.87 20.21 -7.68
CA ARG A 187 6.97 20.98 -8.29
C ARG A 187 6.65 22.47 -8.37
N GLY A 188 5.42 22.84 -8.75
CA GLY A 188 4.97 24.22 -8.74
C GLY A 188 4.96 24.84 -7.35
N GLU A 189 4.48 24.10 -6.35
CA GLU A 189 4.47 24.51 -4.94
C GLU A 189 5.91 24.69 -4.40
N LEU A 190 6.82 23.77 -4.73
CA LEU A 190 8.23 23.87 -4.37
C LEU A 190 8.91 25.08 -5.01
N ALA A 191 8.72 25.31 -6.33
CA ALA A 191 9.29 26.44 -7.04
C ALA A 191 8.87 27.79 -6.42
N THR A 192 7.57 27.91 -6.08
CA THR A 192 7.04 29.10 -5.40
C THR A 192 7.67 29.30 -4.01
N THR A 193 7.82 28.20 -3.26
CA THR A 193 8.43 28.23 -1.92
C THR A 193 9.90 28.63 -2.00
N MET A 194 10.65 28.08 -2.97
CA MET A 194 12.06 28.41 -3.20
C MET A 194 12.24 29.90 -3.55
N ALA A 195 11.41 30.44 -4.46
CA ALA A 195 11.45 31.86 -4.84
C ALA A 195 11.18 32.77 -3.62
N SER A 196 10.16 32.43 -2.83
CA SER A 196 9.82 33.19 -1.61
C SER A 196 10.91 33.08 -0.55
N HIS A 197 11.60 31.95 -0.43
CA HIS A 197 12.71 31.79 0.51
C HIS A 197 13.95 32.57 0.10
N ALA A 198 14.25 32.64 -1.21
CA ALA A 198 15.36 33.40 -1.74
C ALA A 198 15.21 34.93 -1.52
N LEU A 199 13.98 35.46 -1.54
CA LEU A 199 13.69 36.87 -1.30
C LEU A 199 13.78 37.27 0.18
N ARG A 200 13.87 36.32 1.10
CA ARG A 200 13.96 36.57 2.56
C ARG A 200 15.38 36.50 3.10
N LYS A 201 16.34 36.08 2.28
CA LYS A 201 17.78 36.08 2.58
C LYS A 201 18.46 37.33 2.03
#